data_13c00fbfc06bcd8ff81c7265687fd9a3
#
_entry.id   13c00fbfc06bcd8ff81c7265687fd9a3
#
_cell.length_a   1.000
_cell.length_b   1.000
_cell.length_c   1.000
_cell.angle_alpha   90.00
_cell.angle_beta   90.00
_cell.angle_gamma   90.00
#
_symmetry.space_group_name_H-M   'P 1'
#
loop_
_entity.id
_entity.type
_entity.pdbx_description
1 polymer ?
#
loop_
_entity_poly.entity_id
_entity_poly.type
_entity_poly.pdbx_seq_one_letter_code
_entity_poly.pdbx_strand_id
1 'polypeptide(L)'
;MKISRFMVILCGLLWAGGFIAGRLLLDLPNLGLGIRLLLAFGPTVPFAIFLLGAVALAREGDELERRIQLEALAFGFGLTVLLVATLALAQRAGFAKYEDFSYAHIVPMLFLFYLGGSILARRRYQCEPE
;
A
#
# COMPACT_ATOMS: atom_id res chain seq x y z
N MET A 1 -13.63 -20.20 5.60
CA MET A 1 -13.64 -19.10 6.58
C MET A 1 -14.10 -17.82 5.88
N LYS A 2 -15.28 -17.33 6.27
CA LYS A 2 -15.77 -16.04 5.73
C LYS A 2 -14.93 -14.90 6.31
N ILE A 3 -14.11 -14.32 5.47
CA ILE A 3 -13.34 -13.13 5.86
C ILE A 3 -14.29 -11.94 5.76
N SER A 4 -14.65 -11.35 6.90
CA SER A 4 -15.52 -10.19 6.90
C SER A 4 -14.75 -8.95 6.42
N ARG A 5 -15.43 -8.05 5.71
CA ARG A 5 -14.84 -6.76 5.28
C ARG A 5 -14.27 -5.98 6.47
N PHE A 6 -14.94 -6.10 7.62
CA PHE A 6 -14.48 -5.47 8.85
C PHE A 6 -13.10 -5.98 9.29
N MET A 7 -12.88 -7.30 9.21
CA MET A 7 -11.60 -7.90 9.57
C MET A 7 -10.45 -7.43 8.67
N VAL A 8 -10.72 -7.30 7.37
CA VAL A 8 -9.73 -6.80 6.40
C VAL A 8 -9.36 -5.34 6.70
N ILE A 9 -10.35 -4.50 6.97
CA ILE A 9 -10.13 -3.09 7.32
C ILE A 9 -9.36 -3.00 8.63
N LEU A 10 -9.72 -3.80 9.63
CA LEU A 10 -9.03 -3.82 10.93
C LEU A 10 -7.55 -4.21 10.77
N CYS A 11 -7.25 -5.24 9.98
CA CYS A 11 -5.88 -5.66 9.71
C CYS A 11 -5.09 -4.57 8.97
N GLY A 12 -5.72 -3.87 8.03
CA GLY A 12 -5.11 -2.73 7.33
C GLY A 12 -4.77 -1.58 8.29
N LEU A 13 -5.68 -1.26 9.21
CA LEU A 13 -5.46 -0.23 10.22
C LEU A 13 -4.37 -0.63 11.21
N LEU A 14 -4.34 -1.89 11.64
CA LEU A 14 -3.29 -2.41 12.51
C LEU A 14 -1.92 -2.35 11.83
N TRP A 15 -1.86 -2.69 10.55
CA TRP A 15 -0.63 -2.54 9.78
C TRP A 15 -0.18 -1.09 9.70
N ALA A 16 -1.08 -0.18 9.34
CA ALA A 16 -0.77 1.25 9.23
C ALA A 16 -0.29 1.83 10.57
N GLY A 17 -0.99 1.51 11.66
CA GLY A 17 -0.60 1.91 13.01
C GLY A 17 0.75 1.33 13.41
N GLY A 18 0.97 0.05 13.14
CA GLY A 18 2.25 -0.62 13.40
C GLY A 18 3.40 -0.03 12.58
N PHE A 19 3.15 0.32 11.33
CA PHE A 19 4.13 0.96 10.46
C PHE A 19 4.54 2.35 10.99
N ILE A 20 3.57 3.17 11.36
CA ILE A 20 3.81 4.51 11.92
C ILE A 20 4.54 4.39 13.27
N ALA A 21 4.07 3.49 14.14
CA ALA A 21 4.71 3.24 15.43
C ALA A 21 6.16 2.77 15.26
N GLY A 22 6.40 1.85 14.33
CA GLY A 22 7.74 1.38 14.00
C GLY A 22 8.65 2.51 13.56
N ARG A 23 8.18 3.40 12.70
CA ARG A 23 8.98 4.54 12.27
C ARG A 23 9.35 5.48 13.40
N LEU A 24 8.41 5.75 14.28
CA LEU A 24 8.65 6.68 15.40
C LEU A 24 9.51 6.04 16.50
N LEU A 25 9.30 4.76 16.79
CA LEU A 25 9.96 4.09 17.91
C LEU A 25 11.34 3.53 17.54
N LEU A 26 11.59 3.14 16.30
CA LEU A 26 12.90 2.61 15.88
C LEU A 26 14.02 3.66 15.91
N ASP A 27 13.67 4.93 15.86
CA ASP A 27 14.64 6.03 15.98
C ASP A 27 15.07 6.28 17.43
N LEU A 28 14.40 5.68 18.42
CA LEU A 28 14.75 5.83 19.82
C LEU A 28 16.06 5.09 20.15
N PRO A 29 16.99 5.72 20.88
CA PRO A 29 18.17 5.02 21.38
C PRO A 29 17.78 4.03 22.48
N ASN A 30 18.58 3.00 22.67
CA ASN A 30 18.45 2.02 23.76
C ASN A 30 17.33 0.98 23.62
N LEU A 31 16.84 0.71 22.41
CA LEU A 31 15.92 -0.40 22.16
C LEU A 31 16.68 -1.73 22.12
N GLY A 32 16.18 -2.72 22.84
CA GLY A 32 16.72 -4.08 22.77
C GLY A 32 16.52 -4.71 21.39
N LEU A 33 17.37 -5.65 21.03
CA LEU A 33 17.31 -6.34 19.73
C LEU A 33 15.94 -6.99 19.48
N GLY A 34 15.36 -7.62 20.50
CA GLY A 34 14.05 -8.24 20.41
C GLY A 34 12.94 -7.25 20.06
N ILE A 35 12.95 -6.06 20.68
CA ILE A 35 11.98 -5.01 20.44
C ILE A 35 12.16 -4.43 19.02
N ARG A 36 13.39 -4.25 18.57
CA ARG A 36 13.70 -3.79 17.21
C ARG A 36 13.18 -4.76 16.16
N LEU A 37 13.41 -6.05 16.37
CA LEU A 37 12.91 -7.08 15.46
C LEU A 37 11.38 -7.11 15.43
N LEU A 38 10.74 -6.99 16.60
CA LEU A 38 9.28 -6.94 16.69
C LEU A 38 8.71 -5.73 15.95
N LEU A 39 9.28 -4.55 16.14
CA LEU A 39 8.84 -3.32 15.47
C LEU A 39 9.09 -3.35 13.96
N ALA A 40 10.20 -3.96 13.53
CA ALA A 40 10.55 -4.04 12.11
C ALA A 40 9.69 -5.05 11.35
N PHE A 41 9.47 -6.22 11.91
CA PHE A 41 8.79 -7.34 11.23
C PHE A 41 7.35 -7.56 11.71
N GLY A 42 6.97 -7.03 12.88
CA GLY A 42 5.64 -7.18 13.44
C GLY A 42 4.52 -6.74 12.50
N PRO A 43 4.61 -5.55 11.88
CA PRO A 43 3.57 -5.08 10.96
C PRO A 43 3.40 -5.93 9.70
N THR A 44 4.37 -6.77 9.35
CA THR A 44 4.30 -7.67 8.19
C THR A 44 3.17 -8.69 8.35
N VAL A 45 2.92 -9.17 9.56
CA VAL A 45 1.87 -10.18 9.84
C VAL A 45 0.46 -9.63 9.54
N PRO A 46 0.01 -8.51 10.13
CA PRO A 46 -1.29 -7.96 9.80
C PRO A 46 -1.40 -7.53 8.33
N PHE A 47 -0.31 -7.11 7.71
CA PHE A 47 -0.30 -6.80 6.28
C PHE A 47 -0.54 -8.04 5.43
N ALA A 48 0.11 -9.16 5.75
CA ALA A 48 -0.12 -10.42 5.04
C ALA A 48 -1.57 -10.88 5.15
N ILE A 49 -2.17 -10.78 6.34
CA ILE A 49 -3.58 -11.11 6.56
C ILE A 49 -4.48 -10.15 5.77
N PHE A 50 -4.19 -8.86 5.80
CA PHE A 50 -4.89 -7.85 5.00
C PHE A 50 -4.84 -8.19 3.52
N LEU A 51 -3.67 -8.51 2.99
CA LEU A 51 -3.48 -8.83 1.57
C LEU A 51 -4.29 -10.07 1.16
N LEU A 52 -4.19 -11.15 1.94
CA LEU A 52 -4.96 -12.38 1.68
C LEU A 52 -6.46 -12.12 1.75
N GLY A 53 -6.90 -11.34 2.74
CA GLY A 53 -8.30 -10.95 2.88
C GLY A 53 -8.79 -10.08 1.73
N ALA A 54 -7.99 -9.13 1.28
CA ALA A 54 -8.30 -8.27 0.15
C ALA A 54 -8.45 -9.08 -1.14
N VAL A 55 -7.55 -10.04 -1.37
CA VAL A 55 -7.64 -10.94 -2.53
C VAL A 55 -8.89 -11.82 -2.46
N ALA A 56 -9.21 -12.35 -1.28
CA ALA A 56 -10.42 -13.17 -1.07
C ALA A 56 -11.69 -12.36 -1.36
N LEU A 57 -11.79 -11.15 -0.82
CA LEU A 57 -12.92 -10.25 -1.08
C LEU A 57 -13.04 -9.87 -2.56
N ALA A 58 -11.92 -9.65 -3.22
CA ALA A 58 -11.91 -9.35 -4.66
C ALA A 58 -12.45 -10.52 -5.48
N ARG A 59 -12.17 -11.76 -5.06
CA ARG A 59 -12.69 -12.96 -5.73
C ARG A 59 -14.19 -13.15 -5.54
N GLU A 60 -14.73 -12.72 -4.41
CA GLU A 60 -16.17 -12.81 -4.11
C GLU A 60 -16.99 -11.70 -4.76
N GLY A 61 -16.35 -10.63 -5.21
CA GLY A 61 -16.99 -9.48 -5.83
C GLY A 61 -17.57 -9.78 -7.21
N ASP A 62 -18.50 -8.92 -7.64
CA ASP A 62 -19.06 -8.95 -8.99
C ASP A 62 -17.98 -8.76 -10.06
N GLU A 63 -18.24 -9.20 -11.27
CA GLU A 63 -17.32 -9.06 -12.39
C GLU A 63 -16.91 -7.59 -12.62
N LEU A 64 -17.87 -6.67 -12.48
CA LEU A 64 -17.60 -5.23 -12.59
C LEU A 64 -16.60 -4.76 -11.51
N GLU A 65 -16.81 -5.15 -10.27
CA GLU A 65 -15.94 -4.77 -9.16
C GLU A 65 -14.52 -5.33 -9.36
N ARG A 66 -14.41 -6.56 -9.86
CA ARG A 66 -13.12 -7.16 -10.21
C ARG A 66 -12.38 -6.36 -11.27
N ARG A 67 -13.08 -5.93 -12.32
CA ARG A 67 -12.49 -5.11 -13.39
C ARG A 67 -12.00 -3.79 -12.86
N ILE A 68 -12.82 -3.12 -12.04
CA ILE A 68 -12.43 -1.85 -11.40
C ILE A 68 -11.17 -2.02 -10.58
N GLN A 69 -11.08 -3.07 -9.77
CA GLN A 69 -9.91 -3.33 -8.95
C GLN A 69 -8.68 -3.68 -9.78
N LEU A 70 -8.83 -4.46 -10.84
CA LEU A 70 -7.72 -4.79 -11.73
C LEU A 70 -7.17 -3.55 -12.44
N GLU A 71 -8.05 -2.66 -12.93
CA GLU A 71 -7.63 -1.40 -13.54
C GLU A 71 -6.95 -0.49 -12.53
N ALA A 72 -7.49 -0.40 -11.31
CA ALA A 72 -6.90 0.38 -10.23
C ALA A 72 -5.50 -0.13 -9.86
N LEU A 73 -5.35 -1.44 -9.74
CA LEU A 73 -4.06 -2.06 -9.45
C LEU A 73 -3.06 -1.87 -10.58
N ALA A 74 -3.48 -2.06 -11.84
CA ALA A 74 -2.61 -1.88 -13.01
C ALA A 74 -2.14 -0.43 -13.11
N PHE A 75 -3.05 0.52 -12.90
CA PHE A 75 -2.74 1.95 -12.90
C PHE A 75 -1.77 2.30 -11.77
N GLY A 76 -2.08 1.85 -10.55
CA GLY A 76 -1.23 2.09 -9.38
C GLY A 76 0.16 1.48 -9.53
N PHE A 77 0.23 0.25 -10.04
CA PHE A 77 1.51 -0.41 -10.30
C PHE A 77 2.33 0.34 -11.35
N GLY A 78 1.71 0.70 -12.48
CA GLY A 78 2.38 1.44 -13.54
C GLY A 78 2.93 2.78 -13.06
N LEU A 79 2.12 3.56 -12.33
CA LEU A 79 2.56 4.83 -11.75
C LEU A 79 3.68 4.65 -10.72
N THR A 80 3.62 3.58 -9.94
CA THR A 80 4.68 3.27 -8.97
C THR A 80 6.00 2.96 -9.67
N VAL A 81 5.98 2.13 -10.70
CA VAL A 81 7.17 1.83 -11.48
C VAL A 81 7.76 3.10 -12.09
N LEU A 82 6.89 3.95 -12.66
CA LEU A 82 7.31 5.23 -13.22
C LEU A 82 7.95 6.12 -12.15
N LEU A 83 7.32 6.25 -10.99
CA LEU A 83 7.83 7.06 -9.87
C LEU A 83 9.19 6.55 -9.39
N VAL A 84 9.29 5.26 -9.10
CA VAL A 84 10.54 4.66 -8.58
C VAL A 84 11.67 4.77 -9.60
N ALA A 85 11.39 4.48 -10.86
CA ALA A 85 12.39 4.61 -11.93
C ALA A 85 12.85 6.06 -12.09
N THR A 86 11.93 7.02 -12.09
CA THR A 86 12.26 8.45 -12.20
C THR A 86 13.07 8.92 -10.99
N LEU A 87 12.70 8.52 -9.77
CA LEU A 87 13.45 8.86 -8.57
C LEU A 87 14.86 8.24 -8.58
N ALA A 88 14.99 7.01 -9.04
CA ALA A 88 16.29 6.36 -9.15
C ALA A 88 17.24 7.12 -10.12
N LEU A 89 16.70 7.55 -11.25
CA LEU A 89 17.47 8.35 -12.20
C LEU A 89 17.77 9.75 -11.68
N ALA A 90 16.80 10.38 -11.00
CA ALA A 90 17.00 11.70 -10.40
C ALA A 90 18.07 11.67 -9.31
N GLN A 91 18.12 10.62 -8.50
CA GLN A 91 19.16 10.43 -7.49
C GLN A 91 20.53 10.27 -8.13
N ARG A 92 20.64 9.50 -9.20
CA ARG A 92 21.91 9.36 -9.94
C ARG A 92 22.35 10.65 -10.61
N ALA A 93 21.40 11.44 -11.09
CA ALA A 93 21.70 12.74 -11.70
C ALA A 93 22.01 13.84 -10.66
N GLY A 94 21.83 13.59 -9.37
CA GLY A 94 22.12 14.54 -8.31
C GLY A 94 20.98 15.51 -8.00
N PHE A 95 19.80 15.35 -8.61
CA PHE A 95 18.65 16.22 -8.36
C PHE A 95 17.87 15.87 -7.08
N ALA A 96 17.97 14.63 -6.61
CA ALA A 96 17.32 14.19 -5.39
C ALA A 96 18.33 13.47 -4.49
N LYS A 97 18.22 13.69 -3.18
CA LYS A 97 19.04 13.00 -2.19
C LYS A 97 18.24 11.83 -1.59
N TYR A 98 18.94 10.78 -1.21
CA TYR A 98 18.35 9.63 -0.52
C TYR A 98 17.61 10.03 0.76
N GLU A 99 18.07 11.08 1.41
CA GLU A 99 17.49 11.60 2.65
C GLU A 99 16.12 12.23 2.42
N ASP A 100 15.89 12.82 1.24
CA ASP A 100 14.64 13.50 0.92
C ASP A 100 13.52 12.51 0.56
N PHE A 101 13.87 11.35 -0.01
CA PHE A 101 12.91 10.33 -0.40
C PHE A 101 13.35 8.95 0.08
N SER A 102 12.87 8.56 1.24
CA SER A 102 13.05 7.19 1.74
C SER A 102 11.91 6.27 1.24
N TYR A 103 12.11 4.98 1.35
CA TYR A 103 11.07 3.97 1.04
C TYR A 103 9.75 4.25 1.76
N ALA A 104 9.80 4.86 2.92
CA ALA A 104 8.62 5.21 3.70
C ALA A 104 7.70 6.24 3.02
N HIS A 105 8.25 7.10 2.17
CA HIS A 105 7.45 8.05 1.39
C HIS A 105 6.77 7.38 0.19
N ILE A 106 7.36 6.31 -0.33
CA ILE A 106 6.82 5.56 -1.47
C ILE A 106 5.53 4.82 -1.08
N VAL A 107 5.48 4.27 0.14
CA VAL A 107 4.31 3.48 0.60
C VAL A 107 3.01 4.28 0.57
N PRO A 108 2.90 5.51 1.17
CA PRO A 108 1.69 6.31 1.04
C PRO A 108 1.35 6.68 -0.41
N MET A 109 2.36 6.94 -1.24
CA MET A 109 2.13 7.24 -2.66
C MET A 109 1.52 6.09 -3.43
N LEU A 110 1.93 4.85 -3.12
CA LEU A 110 1.32 3.64 -3.66
C LEU A 110 -0.19 3.59 -3.41
N PHE A 111 -0.58 3.86 -2.18
CA PHE A 111 -2.01 3.89 -1.81
C PHE A 111 -2.75 5.00 -2.53
N LEU A 112 -2.16 6.18 -2.65
CA LEU A 112 -2.77 7.30 -3.38
C LEU A 112 -2.95 6.96 -4.86
N PHE A 113 -1.99 6.31 -5.48
CA PHE A 113 -2.10 5.87 -6.88
C PHE A 113 -3.19 4.82 -7.05
N TYR A 114 -3.29 3.88 -6.13
CA TYR A 114 -4.37 2.89 -6.14
C TYR A 114 -5.74 3.56 -5.99
N LEU A 115 -5.89 4.47 -5.04
CA LEU A 115 -7.13 5.21 -4.83
C LEU A 115 -7.50 6.05 -6.06
N GLY A 116 -6.54 6.75 -6.65
CA GLY A 116 -6.74 7.52 -7.87
C GLY A 116 -7.19 6.64 -9.03
N GLY A 117 -6.52 5.52 -9.22
CA GLY A 117 -6.89 4.51 -10.22
C GLY A 117 -8.29 3.94 -9.99
N SER A 118 -8.65 3.67 -8.74
CA SER A 118 -9.97 3.19 -8.36
C SER A 118 -11.07 4.21 -8.70
N ILE A 119 -10.84 5.48 -8.36
CA ILE A 119 -11.79 6.57 -8.67
C ILE A 119 -11.97 6.72 -10.18
N LEU A 120 -10.88 6.73 -10.93
CA LEU A 120 -10.92 6.85 -12.40
C LEU A 120 -11.65 5.65 -13.04
N ALA A 121 -11.36 4.44 -12.59
CA ALA A 121 -12.03 3.24 -13.08
C ALA A 121 -13.52 3.26 -12.77
N ARG A 122 -13.92 3.64 -11.57
CA ARG A 122 -15.33 3.76 -11.19
C ARG A 122 -16.07 4.80 -12.04
N ARG A 123 -15.46 5.97 -12.27
CA ARG A 123 -16.03 7.00 -13.13
C ARG A 123 -16.22 6.51 -14.56
N ARG A 124 -15.23 5.81 -15.09
CA ARG A 124 -15.28 5.27 -16.44
C ARG A 124 -16.46 4.32 -16.63
N TYR A 125 -16.66 3.39 -15.70
CA TYR A 125 -17.74 2.41 -15.79
C TYR A 125 -19.11 2.98 -15.46
N GLN A 126 -19.20 4.06 -14.70
CA GLN A 126 -20.47 4.77 -14.43
C GLN A 126 -20.92 5.63 -15.60
N CYS A 127 -19.99 6.13 -16.42
CA CYS A 127 -20.28 6.99 -17.57
C CYS A 127 -20.59 6.23 -18.86
N GLU A 128 -20.37 4.91 -18.91
CA GLU A 128 -20.73 4.10 -20.07
C GLU A 128 -22.23 3.79 -20.01
N PRO A 129 -23.03 4.25 -21.00
CA PRO A 129 -24.43 3.83 -21.09
C PRO A 129 -24.49 2.34 -21.44
N GLU A 130 -25.30 1.62 -20.72
CA GLU A 130 -25.58 0.22 -21.03
C GLU A 130 -26.24 0.06 -22.38
#